data_d8ea0c5f92cd715b21fa3d1fa51a84de
#
_entry.id   d8ea0c5f92cd715b21fa3d1fa51a84de
#
_cell.length_a   1.000
_cell.length_b   1.000
_cell.length_c   1.000
_cell.angle_alpha   90.00
_cell.angle_beta   90.00
_cell.angle_gamma   90.00
#
_symmetry.space_group_name_H-M   'P 1'
#
loop_
_entity.id
_entity.type
_entity.pdbx_description
1 polymer ?
#
loop_
_entity_poly.entity_id
_entity_poly.type
_entity_poly.pdbx_seq_one_letter_code
_entity_poly.pdbx_strand_id
1 'polypeptide(L)'
;MKKFLALLSLATAGFAAFGQALPPPEIAAREYLLIDMNAGQVLAERGADTSADPASLTKLMTAYPVFVALREHKLTLDQKLPVSLRAWAERKGGGSLMFIDTTMTPTVDELLQGLIVDSGNDAAVALAEGVAGSVDAYVAMMNRQAQAWGLKNTTFKNVSGLTEVGHRSTPRDMAVIAQHIIRDFPEYYHYYSQREYKFNNIRQDNRNLLLKRDPSVDGMKTGFTDAAGYCLLASAQREFPNGKRRLMALVMGADSMQSRANEVQKLLNWGFTAFDDVRLVEAGKPIGAPVPVWKGKLAQVGLGSADAIYVAVPKGEGDRLKTQVERTDPLVAPLAKGQRVGSLKVTTASGTAIATIPLTVLEEVPQAGLFGRAWDAIRLWIK
;
A
#
# COMPACT_ATOMS: atom_id res chain seq x y z
N MET A 1 -58.74 22.89 50.88
CA MET A 1 -58.11 23.23 49.62
C MET A 1 -56.65 22.82 49.70
N LYS A 2 -56.31 21.63 49.22
CA LYS A 2 -54.92 21.11 49.20
C LYS A 2 -54.35 21.29 47.79
N LYS A 3 -53.30 22.09 47.66
CA LYS A 3 -52.54 22.31 46.37
C LYS A 3 -51.53 21.16 46.22
N PHE A 4 -51.71 20.34 45.20
CA PHE A 4 -50.72 19.37 44.74
C PHE A 4 -49.71 20.11 43.86
N LEU A 5 -48.44 20.16 44.25
CA LEU A 5 -47.33 20.56 43.39
C LEU A 5 -46.83 19.30 42.67
N ALA A 6 -46.99 19.22 41.38
CA ALA A 6 -46.38 18.20 40.54
C ALA A 6 -44.96 18.64 40.17
N LEU A 7 -43.96 17.94 40.67
CA LEU A 7 -42.58 18.07 40.22
C LEU A 7 -42.43 17.37 38.87
N LEU A 8 -42.16 18.14 37.83
CA LEU A 8 -41.83 17.63 36.51
C LEU A 8 -40.28 17.40 36.46
N SER A 9 -39.89 16.16 36.64
CA SER A 9 -38.48 15.77 36.47
C SER A 9 -38.16 15.71 34.96
N LEU A 10 -37.39 16.69 34.48
CA LEU A 10 -36.81 16.71 33.15
C LEU A 10 -35.68 15.67 33.10
N ALA A 11 -35.93 14.52 32.53
CA ALA A 11 -34.89 13.55 32.17
C ALA A 11 -34.14 14.08 30.93
N THR A 12 -32.98 14.67 31.15
CA THR A 12 -32.05 14.98 30.08
C THR A 12 -31.47 13.66 29.57
N ALA A 13 -32.02 13.14 28.50
CA ALA A 13 -31.38 12.09 27.72
C ALA A 13 -30.12 12.68 27.11
N GLY A 14 -28.98 12.36 27.72
CA GLY A 14 -27.68 12.64 27.13
C GLY A 14 -27.55 11.86 25.83
N PHE A 15 -27.69 12.51 24.71
CA PHE A 15 -27.26 11.97 23.42
C PHE A 15 -25.75 11.77 23.52
N ALA A 16 -25.31 10.53 23.68
CA ALA A 16 -23.93 10.17 23.41
C ALA A 16 -23.68 10.49 21.93
N ALA A 17 -22.92 11.54 21.69
CA ALA A 17 -22.42 11.84 20.34
C ALA A 17 -21.51 10.67 19.94
N PHE A 18 -22.05 9.73 19.19
CA PHE A 18 -21.25 8.73 18.49
C PHE A 18 -20.33 9.51 17.57
N GLY A 19 -19.02 9.38 17.75
CA GLY A 19 -18.03 9.96 16.87
C GLY A 19 -18.25 9.43 15.45
N GLN A 20 -19.01 10.14 14.63
CA GLN A 20 -19.04 9.89 13.21
C GLN A 20 -17.67 10.26 12.67
N ALA A 21 -17.07 9.37 11.87
CA ALA A 21 -15.86 9.74 11.12
C ALA A 21 -16.13 11.05 10.39
N LEU A 22 -15.19 12.00 10.49
CA LEU A 22 -15.28 13.22 9.71
C LEU A 22 -15.45 12.84 8.24
N PRO A 23 -16.42 13.41 7.52
CA PRO A 23 -16.61 13.09 6.11
C PRO A 23 -15.32 13.41 5.34
N PRO A 24 -14.98 12.63 4.28
CA PRO A 24 -13.84 12.95 3.45
C PRO A 24 -13.98 14.34 2.85
N PRO A 25 -12.88 15.09 2.68
CA PRO A 25 -12.92 16.40 2.07
C PRO A 25 -13.38 16.30 0.62
N GLU A 26 -13.96 17.38 0.11
CA GLU A 26 -14.22 17.49 -1.32
C GLU A 26 -12.90 17.55 -2.08
N ILE A 27 -12.75 16.66 -3.06
CA ILE A 27 -11.54 16.49 -3.88
C ILE A 27 -11.85 16.90 -5.32
N ALA A 28 -11.16 17.93 -5.80
CA ALA A 28 -11.27 18.44 -7.16
C ALA A 28 -10.38 17.64 -8.12
N ALA A 29 -10.81 16.41 -8.42
CA ALA A 29 -10.18 15.50 -9.37
C ALA A 29 -11.23 14.51 -9.89
N ARG A 30 -10.93 13.77 -10.95
CA ARG A 30 -11.87 12.75 -11.47
C ARG A 30 -11.93 11.54 -10.53
N GLU A 31 -10.78 10.99 -10.21
CA GLU A 31 -10.64 9.81 -9.34
C GLU A 31 -9.68 10.10 -8.19
N TYR A 32 -9.92 9.46 -7.04
CA TYR A 32 -8.98 9.48 -5.93
C TYR A 32 -9.06 8.22 -5.08
N LEU A 33 -7.98 7.95 -4.36
CA LEU A 33 -7.87 6.83 -3.42
C LEU A 33 -6.93 7.23 -2.28
N LEU A 34 -7.35 6.95 -1.04
CA LEU A 34 -6.53 7.08 0.16
C LEU A 34 -6.49 5.74 0.89
N ILE A 35 -5.29 5.24 1.14
CA ILE A 35 -5.05 3.96 1.81
C ILE A 35 -4.20 4.18 3.06
N ASP A 36 -4.59 3.55 4.15
CA ASP A 36 -3.73 3.31 5.29
C ASP A 36 -2.88 2.05 5.02
N MET A 37 -1.57 2.25 4.91
CA MET A 37 -0.64 1.18 4.55
C MET A 37 -0.40 0.21 5.71
N ASN A 38 -0.51 0.67 6.96
CA ASN A 38 -0.34 -0.16 8.15
C ASN A 38 -1.52 -1.10 8.33
N ALA A 39 -2.73 -0.54 8.19
CA ALA A 39 -3.97 -1.28 8.33
C ALA A 39 -4.37 -2.04 7.06
N GLY A 40 -3.80 -1.68 5.90
CA GLY A 40 -4.23 -2.20 4.60
C GLY A 40 -5.65 -1.79 4.23
N GLN A 41 -6.16 -0.67 4.77
CA GLN A 41 -7.55 -0.24 4.63
C GLN A 41 -7.67 0.98 3.70
N VAL A 42 -8.70 0.96 2.85
CA VAL A 42 -9.12 2.14 2.11
C VAL A 42 -9.88 3.07 3.06
N LEU A 43 -9.39 4.30 3.21
CA LEU A 43 -10.02 5.32 4.06
C LEU A 43 -11.01 6.18 3.30
N ALA A 44 -10.72 6.48 2.05
CA ALA A 44 -11.62 7.20 1.15
C ALA A 44 -11.30 6.89 -0.31
N GLU A 45 -12.32 6.86 -1.15
CA GLU A 45 -12.15 6.62 -2.58
C GLU A 45 -13.29 7.23 -3.40
N ARG A 46 -12.99 7.56 -4.64
CA ARG A 46 -13.95 7.87 -5.70
C ARG A 46 -13.37 7.38 -7.02
N GLY A 47 -14.12 6.53 -7.74
CA GLY A 47 -13.69 5.99 -9.02
C GLY A 47 -12.42 5.14 -8.94
N ALA A 48 -12.15 4.49 -7.78
CA ALA A 48 -10.91 3.76 -7.56
C ALA A 48 -10.68 2.60 -8.55
N ASP A 49 -11.75 2.06 -9.12
CA ASP A 49 -11.73 0.98 -10.11
C ASP A 49 -12.08 1.47 -11.54
N THR A 50 -12.24 2.77 -11.73
CA THR A 50 -12.48 3.37 -13.05
C THR A 50 -11.22 3.26 -13.90
N SER A 51 -11.40 2.79 -15.14
CA SER A 51 -10.30 2.70 -16.11
C SER A 51 -9.87 4.11 -16.55
N ALA A 52 -8.58 4.40 -16.43
CA ALA A 52 -7.98 5.69 -16.75
C ALA A 52 -6.62 5.50 -17.42
N ASP A 53 -6.18 6.53 -18.15
CA ASP A 53 -4.80 6.64 -18.63
C ASP A 53 -3.87 6.89 -17.42
N PRO A 54 -2.90 6.01 -17.15
CA PRO A 54 -2.02 6.17 -15.98
C PRO A 54 -0.96 7.26 -16.19
N ALA A 55 -0.77 7.76 -17.40
CA ALA A 55 0.32 8.66 -17.73
C ALA A 55 1.67 8.14 -17.17
N SER A 56 2.56 9.01 -16.73
CA SER A 56 3.86 8.61 -16.15
C SER A 56 3.78 7.89 -14.79
N LEU A 57 2.59 7.63 -14.22
CA LEU A 57 2.48 6.66 -13.13
C LEU A 57 2.87 5.25 -13.58
N THR A 58 2.77 4.96 -14.89
CA THR A 58 3.32 3.75 -15.55
C THR A 58 4.75 3.45 -15.11
N LYS A 59 5.57 4.50 -14.90
CA LYS A 59 6.99 4.35 -14.53
C LYS A 59 7.21 3.72 -13.15
N LEU A 60 6.17 3.62 -12.32
CA LEU A 60 6.22 2.79 -11.12
C LEU A 60 6.40 1.31 -11.51
N MET A 61 5.59 0.82 -12.46
CA MET A 61 5.78 -0.53 -12.97
C MET A 61 7.05 -0.66 -13.81
N THR A 62 7.50 0.40 -14.46
CA THR A 62 8.78 0.38 -15.19
C THR A 62 9.98 0.28 -14.24
N ALA A 63 9.94 0.88 -13.06
CA ALA A 63 11.00 0.75 -12.06
C ALA A 63 11.05 -0.65 -11.41
N TYR A 64 9.90 -1.29 -11.20
CA TYR A 64 9.82 -2.53 -10.42
C TYR A 64 10.68 -3.68 -10.97
N PRO A 65 10.63 -4.09 -12.26
CA PRO A 65 11.49 -5.13 -12.78
C PRO A 65 12.98 -4.76 -12.78
N VAL A 66 13.33 -3.46 -12.82
CA VAL A 66 14.73 -3.01 -12.65
C VAL A 66 15.19 -3.32 -11.23
N PHE A 67 14.38 -3.02 -10.21
CA PHE A 67 14.69 -3.35 -8.81
C PHE A 67 14.77 -4.87 -8.59
N VAL A 68 13.93 -5.65 -9.25
CA VAL A 68 14.04 -7.13 -9.25
C VAL A 68 15.39 -7.56 -9.82
N ALA A 69 15.80 -7.01 -10.99
CA ALA A 69 17.06 -7.37 -11.62
C ALA A 69 18.27 -6.98 -10.76
N LEU A 70 18.23 -5.85 -10.06
CA LEU A 70 19.25 -5.43 -9.11
C LEU A 70 19.35 -6.40 -7.93
N ARG A 71 18.21 -6.76 -7.31
CA ARG A 71 18.17 -7.72 -6.19
C ARG A 71 18.65 -9.12 -6.58
N GLU A 72 18.38 -9.53 -7.81
CA GLU A 72 18.83 -10.81 -8.36
C GLU A 72 20.27 -10.76 -8.92
N HIS A 73 20.97 -9.63 -8.77
CA HIS A 73 22.33 -9.40 -9.30
C HIS A 73 22.46 -9.60 -10.82
N LYS A 74 21.36 -9.44 -11.57
CA LYS A 74 21.36 -9.42 -13.04
C LYS A 74 21.80 -8.08 -13.60
N LEU A 75 21.64 -7.02 -12.80
CA LEU A 75 22.19 -5.68 -13.00
C LEU A 75 22.91 -5.23 -11.74
N THR A 76 23.82 -4.24 -11.90
CA THR A 76 24.40 -3.48 -10.79
C THR A 76 24.16 -1.99 -10.98
N LEU A 77 24.14 -1.21 -9.90
CA LEU A 77 23.87 0.24 -9.98
C LEU A 77 24.93 0.99 -10.80
N ASP A 78 26.17 0.56 -10.76
CA ASP A 78 27.29 1.13 -11.49
C ASP A 78 27.43 0.60 -12.92
N GLN A 79 26.64 -0.39 -13.30
CA GLN A 79 26.63 -0.93 -14.65
C GLN A 79 26.19 0.16 -15.65
N LYS A 80 27.02 0.35 -16.69
CA LYS A 80 26.75 1.30 -17.77
C LYS A 80 25.90 0.65 -18.84
N LEU A 81 24.85 1.36 -19.29
CA LEU A 81 23.97 0.92 -20.35
C LEU A 81 24.15 1.83 -21.59
N PRO A 82 24.24 1.27 -22.82
CA PRO A 82 24.28 2.07 -24.03
C PRO A 82 22.92 2.74 -24.27
N VAL A 83 22.94 3.94 -24.82
CA VAL A 83 21.72 4.63 -25.25
C VAL A 83 21.42 4.28 -26.70
N SER A 84 20.33 3.53 -26.91
CA SER A 84 19.88 3.14 -28.24
C SER A 84 19.30 4.32 -29.06
N LEU A 85 19.19 4.15 -30.38
CA LEU A 85 18.44 5.09 -31.21
C LEU A 85 16.98 5.22 -30.82
N ARG A 86 16.39 4.15 -30.26
CA ARG A 86 15.01 4.17 -29.73
C ARG A 86 14.91 5.05 -28.49
N ALA A 87 15.79 4.86 -27.50
CA ALA A 87 15.83 5.69 -26.30
C ALA A 87 16.06 7.17 -26.66
N TRP A 88 16.99 7.43 -27.57
CA TRP A 88 17.25 8.77 -28.06
C TRP A 88 16.06 9.39 -28.82
N ALA A 89 15.27 8.59 -29.55
CA ALA A 89 14.11 9.04 -30.31
C ALA A 89 12.94 9.51 -29.43
N GLU A 90 12.90 9.18 -28.14
CA GLU A 90 11.87 9.65 -27.20
C GLU A 90 11.79 11.20 -27.13
N ARG A 91 12.87 11.91 -27.48
CA ARG A 91 12.89 13.37 -27.60
C ARG A 91 11.96 13.93 -28.70
N LYS A 92 11.52 13.09 -29.65
CA LYS A 92 10.61 13.47 -30.72
C LYS A 92 9.13 13.23 -30.35
N GLY A 93 8.87 12.38 -29.39
CA GLY A 93 7.52 11.97 -28.96
C GLY A 93 6.84 12.91 -27.97
N GLY A 94 7.54 13.95 -27.51
CA GLY A 94 7.06 14.79 -26.41
C GLY A 94 7.21 14.11 -25.06
N GLY A 95 6.88 14.83 -23.99
CA GLY A 95 6.98 14.33 -22.62
C GLY A 95 8.32 14.66 -21.96
N SER A 96 8.57 14.02 -20.83
CA SER A 96 9.73 14.31 -19.98
C SER A 96 10.94 13.50 -20.40
N LEU A 97 12.12 14.09 -20.32
CA LEU A 97 13.40 13.48 -20.69
C LEU A 97 14.44 13.68 -19.60
N MET A 98 15.34 12.73 -19.47
CA MET A 98 16.62 12.86 -18.75
C MET A 98 17.68 13.54 -19.62
N PHE A 99 17.43 13.62 -20.95
CA PHE A 99 18.31 14.19 -21.99
C PHE A 99 19.58 13.36 -22.25
N ILE A 100 19.44 12.04 -22.29
CA ILE A 100 20.52 11.14 -22.72
C ILE A 100 20.71 11.17 -24.24
N ASP A 101 21.93 10.86 -24.70
CA ASP A 101 22.31 10.83 -26.08
C ASP A 101 23.03 9.54 -26.47
N THR A 102 23.00 9.15 -27.74
CA THR A 102 23.59 7.90 -28.26
C THR A 102 25.10 7.77 -28.03
N THR A 103 25.77 8.87 -27.72
CA THR A 103 27.20 8.90 -27.37
C THR A 103 27.47 8.67 -25.90
N MET A 104 26.39 8.61 -25.06
CA MET A 104 26.49 8.45 -23.62
C MET A 104 26.29 6.99 -23.20
N THR A 105 26.86 6.66 -22.05
CA THR A 105 26.68 5.37 -21.40
C THR A 105 26.36 5.59 -19.92
N PRO A 106 25.15 6.09 -19.59
CA PRO A 106 24.76 6.32 -18.20
C PRO A 106 24.74 5.01 -17.41
N THR A 107 24.97 5.11 -16.12
CA THR A 107 24.82 3.98 -15.20
C THR A 107 23.36 3.66 -14.92
N VAL A 108 23.06 2.46 -14.43
CA VAL A 108 21.71 2.08 -13.96
C VAL A 108 21.20 3.01 -12.88
N ASP A 109 22.07 3.44 -11.95
CA ASP A 109 21.74 4.42 -10.90
C ASP A 109 21.32 5.77 -11.51
N GLU A 110 22.10 6.31 -12.45
CA GLU A 110 21.75 7.55 -13.14
C GLU A 110 20.43 7.46 -13.90
N LEU A 111 20.20 6.33 -14.58
CA LEU A 111 18.95 6.09 -15.31
C LEU A 111 17.73 5.94 -14.38
N LEU A 112 17.90 5.33 -13.18
CA LEU A 112 16.84 5.26 -12.18
C LEU A 112 16.48 6.64 -11.64
N GLN A 113 17.48 7.49 -11.37
CA GLN A 113 17.24 8.88 -10.98
C GLN A 113 16.51 9.64 -12.10
N GLY A 114 16.96 9.51 -13.35
CA GLY A 114 16.28 10.10 -14.51
C GLY A 114 14.85 9.59 -14.71
N LEU A 115 14.61 8.29 -14.51
CA LEU A 115 13.28 7.67 -14.58
C LEU A 115 12.33 8.24 -13.54
N ILE A 116 12.79 8.33 -12.29
CA ILE A 116 11.94 8.61 -11.11
C ILE A 116 11.79 10.12 -10.90
N VAL A 117 12.90 10.86 -10.86
CA VAL A 117 12.92 12.30 -10.56
C VAL A 117 12.50 13.13 -11.77
N ASP A 118 13.19 12.94 -12.91
CA ASP A 118 12.94 13.69 -14.14
C ASP A 118 11.73 13.15 -14.90
N SER A 119 11.29 11.93 -14.56
CA SER A 119 10.26 11.22 -15.29
C SER A 119 10.66 10.92 -16.75
N GLY A 120 11.97 10.70 -17.01
CA GLY A 120 12.56 10.57 -18.34
C GLY A 120 12.01 9.38 -19.12
N ASN A 121 11.43 9.63 -20.29
CA ASN A 121 10.98 8.58 -21.21
C ASN A 121 12.18 7.86 -21.84
N ASP A 122 13.22 8.60 -22.16
CA ASP A 122 14.50 8.10 -22.66
C ASP A 122 15.19 7.16 -21.66
N ALA A 123 15.22 7.52 -20.37
CA ALA A 123 15.70 6.66 -19.29
C ALA A 123 14.84 5.39 -19.14
N ALA A 124 13.52 5.50 -19.29
CA ALA A 124 12.60 4.36 -19.23
C ALA A 124 12.91 3.33 -20.34
N VAL A 125 13.15 3.79 -21.56
CA VAL A 125 13.51 2.94 -22.68
C VAL A 125 14.89 2.30 -22.47
N ALA A 126 15.90 3.07 -22.06
CA ALA A 126 17.26 2.54 -21.84
C ALA A 126 17.28 1.46 -20.74
N LEU A 127 16.57 1.66 -19.64
CA LEU A 127 16.42 0.65 -18.57
C LEU A 127 15.69 -0.59 -19.06
N ALA A 128 14.60 -0.42 -19.82
CA ALA A 128 13.84 -1.54 -20.37
C ALA A 128 14.68 -2.42 -21.30
N GLU A 129 15.45 -1.79 -22.19
CA GLU A 129 16.38 -2.50 -23.08
C GLU A 129 17.52 -3.16 -22.32
N GLY A 130 18.05 -2.49 -21.28
CA GLY A 130 19.10 -3.05 -20.42
C GLY A 130 18.66 -4.30 -19.64
N VAL A 131 17.39 -4.38 -19.22
CA VAL A 131 16.86 -5.53 -18.46
C VAL A 131 16.40 -6.65 -19.39
N ALA A 132 15.66 -6.33 -20.46
CA ALA A 132 14.95 -7.30 -21.27
C ALA A 132 15.41 -7.40 -22.73
N GLY A 133 16.42 -6.61 -23.11
CA GLY A 133 16.96 -6.56 -24.47
C GLY A 133 16.08 -5.79 -25.46
N SER A 134 14.80 -5.55 -25.15
CA SER A 134 13.88 -4.73 -25.95
C SER A 134 12.74 -4.17 -25.13
N VAL A 135 12.16 -3.04 -25.59
CA VAL A 135 10.96 -2.46 -24.94
C VAL A 135 9.79 -3.43 -24.99
N ASP A 136 9.59 -4.15 -26.10
CA ASP A 136 8.45 -5.06 -26.25
C ASP A 136 8.54 -6.24 -25.28
N ALA A 137 9.74 -6.83 -25.09
CA ALA A 137 9.99 -7.85 -24.09
C ALA A 137 9.76 -7.33 -22.67
N TYR A 138 10.16 -6.08 -22.41
CA TYR A 138 9.95 -5.44 -21.11
C TYR A 138 8.48 -5.17 -20.82
N VAL A 139 7.72 -4.64 -21.78
CA VAL A 139 6.26 -4.45 -21.65
C VAL A 139 5.56 -5.78 -21.37
N ALA A 140 6.01 -6.86 -22.02
CA ALA A 140 5.51 -8.20 -21.71
C ALA A 140 5.83 -8.63 -20.26
N MET A 141 7.01 -8.26 -19.71
CA MET A 141 7.34 -8.48 -18.29
C MET A 141 6.41 -7.67 -17.37
N MET A 142 6.19 -6.37 -17.67
CA MET A 142 5.29 -5.51 -16.89
C MET A 142 3.86 -6.11 -16.83
N ASN A 143 3.35 -6.58 -17.96
CA ASN A 143 2.00 -7.17 -18.01
C ASN A 143 1.93 -8.53 -17.29
N ARG A 144 2.96 -9.37 -17.37
CA ARG A 144 3.04 -10.61 -16.58
C ARG A 144 3.05 -10.31 -15.08
N GLN A 145 3.78 -9.29 -14.66
CA GLN A 145 3.82 -8.87 -13.26
C GLN A 145 2.46 -8.34 -12.79
N ALA A 146 1.79 -7.50 -13.61
CA ALA A 146 0.45 -7.03 -13.34
C ALA A 146 -0.55 -8.20 -13.17
N GLN A 147 -0.49 -9.18 -14.05
CA GLN A 147 -1.31 -10.39 -13.97
C GLN A 147 -1.03 -11.20 -12.71
N ALA A 148 0.25 -11.38 -12.34
CA ALA A 148 0.65 -12.11 -11.13
C ALA A 148 0.12 -11.45 -9.85
N TRP A 149 -0.04 -10.13 -9.84
CA TRP A 149 -0.65 -9.37 -8.75
C TRP A 149 -2.17 -9.25 -8.84
N GLY A 150 -2.78 -9.83 -9.86
CA GLY A 150 -4.23 -9.78 -10.06
C GLY A 150 -4.76 -8.41 -10.50
N LEU A 151 -3.95 -7.58 -11.12
CA LEU A 151 -4.33 -6.26 -11.63
C LEU A 151 -5.16 -6.41 -12.92
N LYS A 152 -6.43 -6.73 -12.75
CA LYS A 152 -7.32 -7.11 -13.87
C LYS A 152 -7.66 -5.98 -14.83
N ASN A 153 -7.55 -4.73 -14.35
CA ASN A 153 -7.92 -3.54 -15.11
C ASN A 153 -6.69 -2.78 -15.65
N THR A 154 -5.49 -3.38 -15.55
CA THR A 154 -4.24 -2.79 -15.98
C THR A 154 -3.67 -3.51 -17.19
N THR A 155 -3.31 -2.73 -18.20
CA THR A 155 -2.58 -3.19 -19.39
C THR A 155 -1.58 -2.12 -19.80
N PHE A 156 -0.32 -2.50 -19.89
CA PHE A 156 0.75 -1.64 -20.37
C PHE A 156 1.02 -1.89 -21.85
N LYS A 157 1.22 -0.82 -22.63
CA LYS A 157 1.60 -0.83 -24.05
C LYS A 157 2.99 -0.25 -24.28
N ASN A 158 3.45 0.59 -23.36
CA ASN A 158 4.77 1.21 -23.38
C ASN A 158 5.32 1.36 -21.95
N VAL A 159 6.58 1.79 -21.85
CA VAL A 159 7.31 1.94 -20.58
C VAL A 159 7.25 3.36 -20.00
N SER A 160 6.71 4.31 -20.76
CA SER A 160 6.73 5.75 -20.41
C SER A 160 5.41 6.26 -19.86
N GLY A 161 4.28 5.66 -20.29
CA GLY A 161 2.93 6.10 -19.98
C GLY A 161 2.40 7.15 -20.94
N LEU A 162 2.97 7.28 -22.13
CA LEU A 162 2.37 8.05 -23.22
C LEU A 162 1.04 7.39 -23.62
N THR A 163 0.05 8.21 -23.98
CA THR A 163 -1.28 7.72 -24.36
C THR A 163 -1.17 6.82 -25.59
N GLU A 164 -1.69 5.61 -25.44
CA GLU A 164 -1.70 4.59 -26.50
C GLU A 164 -2.96 3.74 -26.35
N VAL A 165 -3.54 3.29 -27.45
CA VAL A 165 -4.78 2.50 -27.43
C VAL A 165 -4.59 1.23 -26.61
N GLY A 166 -5.40 1.08 -25.55
CA GLY A 166 -5.33 -0.04 -24.62
C GLY A 166 -4.27 0.10 -23.51
N HIS A 167 -3.52 1.20 -23.44
CA HIS A 167 -2.68 1.52 -22.28
C HIS A 167 -3.55 2.10 -21.18
N ARG A 168 -3.82 1.34 -20.14
CA ARG A 168 -4.80 1.71 -19.10
C ARG A 168 -4.46 1.10 -17.75
N SER A 169 -4.96 1.72 -16.70
CA SER A 169 -4.94 1.21 -15.34
C SER A 169 -6.12 1.76 -14.52
N THR A 170 -6.12 1.55 -13.22
CA THR A 170 -7.06 2.16 -12.28
C THR A 170 -6.30 2.74 -11.09
N PRO A 171 -6.88 3.69 -10.33
CA PRO A 171 -6.27 4.16 -9.09
C PRO A 171 -5.88 3.02 -8.13
N ARG A 172 -6.74 2.02 -7.98
CA ARG A 172 -6.48 0.86 -7.11
C ARG A 172 -5.30 0.04 -7.59
N ASP A 173 -5.25 -0.30 -8.87
CA ASP A 173 -4.15 -1.09 -9.44
C ASP A 173 -2.81 -0.33 -9.34
N MET A 174 -2.80 0.99 -9.58
CA MET A 174 -1.61 1.83 -9.38
C MET A 174 -1.14 1.85 -7.93
N ALA A 175 -2.08 1.90 -6.98
CA ALA A 175 -1.75 1.84 -5.56
C ALA A 175 -1.14 0.48 -5.17
N VAL A 176 -1.62 -0.63 -5.72
CA VAL A 176 -1.02 -1.96 -5.50
C VAL A 176 0.43 -1.99 -6.00
N ILE A 177 0.71 -1.44 -7.20
CA ILE A 177 2.07 -1.36 -7.72
C ILE A 177 2.98 -0.57 -6.77
N ALA A 178 2.51 0.58 -6.29
CA ALA A 178 3.24 1.42 -5.35
C ALA A 178 3.49 0.72 -3.99
N GLN A 179 2.49 -0.01 -3.48
CA GLN A 179 2.63 -0.83 -2.26
C GLN A 179 3.72 -1.88 -2.41
N HIS A 180 3.78 -2.57 -3.55
CA HIS A 180 4.84 -3.52 -3.85
C HIS A 180 6.21 -2.86 -3.85
N ILE A 181 6.39 -1.68 -4.45
CA ILE A 181 7.67 -0.97 -4.43
C ILE A 181 8.10 -0.65 -3.01
N ILE A 182 7.21 -0.09 -2.18
CA ILE A 182 7.52 0.29 -0.80
C ILE A 182 7.89 -0.92 0.05
N ARG A 183 7.15 -2.03 -0.10
CA ARG A 183 7.32 -3.23 0.70
C ARG A 183 8.51 -4.08 0.25
N ASP A 184 8.62 -4.29 -1.06
CA ASP A 184 9.54 -5.26 -1.63
C ASP A 184 10.95 -4.68 -1.81
N PHE A 185 11.08 -3.34 -1.97
CA PHE A 185 12.34 -2.65 -2.27
C PHE A 185 12.56 -1.40 -1.41
N PRO A 186 12.50 -1.49 -0.07
CA PRO A 186 12.72 -0.34 0.81
C PRO A 186 14.11 0.29 0.60
N GLU A 187 15.11 -0.50 0.18
CA GLU A 187 16.47 -0.05 -0.11
C GLU A 187 16.55 0.91 -1.30
N TYR A 188 15.66 0.78 -2.29
CA TYR A 188 15.61 1.65 -3.48
C TYR A 188 14.54 2.74 -3.37
N TYR A 189 13.74 2.71 -2.29
CA TYR A 189 12.64 3.67 -2.14
C TYR A 189 13.11 5.12 -2.00
N HIS A 190 14.34 5.35 -1.55
CA HIS A 190 14.94 6.67 -1.39
C HIS A 190 14.95 7.51 -2.67
N TYR A 191 14.99 6.89 -3.87
CA TYR A 191 14.91 7.60 -5.14
C TYR A 191 13.64 8.44 -5.27
N TYR A 192 12.52 7.99 -4.69
CA TYR A 192 11.24 8.67 -4.79
C TYR A 192 11.15 9.93 -3.92
N SER A 193 12.02 10.07 -2.93
CA SER A 193 12.11 11.24 -2.05
C SER A 193 13.07 12.32 -2.54
N GLN A 194 13.82 12.07 -3.61
CA GLN A 194 14.74 13.03 -4.19
C GLN A 194 13.98 14.23 -4.75
N ARG A 195 14.40 15.44 -4.35
CA ARG A 195 13.74 16.70 -4.72
C ARG A 195 14.16 17.22 -6.07
N GLU A 196 15.35 16.82 -6.53
CA GLU A 196 15.96 17.24 -7.79
C GLU A 196 16.99 16.21 -8.24
N TYR A 197 17.29 16.21 -9.52
CA TYR A 197 18.39 15.45 -10.08
C TYR A 197 19.14 16.30 -11.11
N LYS A 198 20.47 16.14 -11.18
CA LYS A 198 21.32 16.81 -12.15
C LYS A 198 22.09 15.78 -12.96
N PHE A 199 21.80 15.70 -14.24
CA PHE A 199 22.52 14.86 -15.19
C PHE A 199 23.11 15.73 -16.31
N ASN A 200 24.35 15.48 -16.71
CA ASN A 200 25.03 16.19 -17.80
C ASN A 200 24.84 17.72 -17.76
N ASN A 201 25.03 18.33 -16.59
CA ASN A 201 24.81 19.76 -16.30
C ASN A 201 23.37 20.27 -16.43
N ILE A 202 22.41 19.42 -16.74
CA ILE A 202 20.98 19.76 -16.74
C ILE A 202 20.40 19.37 -15.40
N ARG A 203 19.91 20.36 -14.63
CA ARG A 203 19.22 20.15 -13.35
C ARG A 203 17.73 20.19 -13.58
N GLN A 204 17.02 19.21 -13.05
CA GLN A 204 15.57 19.12 -13.08
C GLN A 204 15.01 18.92 -11.66
N ASP A 205 13.92 19.61 -11.36
CA ASP A 205 13.19 19.45 -10.10
C ASP A 205 12.21 18.27 -10.21
N ASN A 206 12.07 17.50 -9.13
CA ASN A 206 10.98 16.54 -9.00
C ASN A 206 9.64 17.27 -9.05
N ARG A 207 8.74 16.80 -9.91
CA ARG A 207 7.43 17.43 -10.12
C ARG A 207 6.42 17.15 -9.01
N ASN A 208 6.77 16.31 -8.04
CA ASN A 208 6.01 16.14 -6.81
C ASN A 208 6.27 17.31 -5.86
N LEU A 209 5.41 18.32 -5.93
CA LEU A 209 5.53 19.53 -5.12
C LEU A 209 5.46 19.26 -3.61
N LEU A 210 4.85 18.14 -3.19
CA LEU A 210 4.71 17.81 -1.78
C LEU A 210 6.04 17.48 -1.12
N LEU A 211 7.04 16.99 -1.85
CA LEU A 211 8.40 16.75 -1.31
C LEU A 211 9.07 18.00 -0.75
N LYS A 212 8.67 19.18 -1.24
CA LYS A 212 9.18 20.48 -0.75
C LYS A 212 8.27 21.11 0.31
N ARG A 213 6.98 20.68 0.41
CA ARG A 213 5.97 21.31 1.27
C ARG A 213 5.70 20.56 2.57
N ASP A 214 5.74 19.25 2.53
CA ASP A 214 5.41 18.37 3.66
C ASP A 214 6.58 17.41 3.91
N PRO A 215 7.33 17.59 5.02
CA PRO A 215 8.47 16.74 5.34
C PRO A 215 8.10 15.28 5.61
N SER A 216 6.82 14.99 5.85
CA SER A 216 6.35 13.62 6.00
C SER A 216 6.17 12.88 4.67
N VAL A 217 6.13 13.61 3.53
CA VAL A 217 6.01 13.03 2.19
C VAL A 217 7.38 12.57 1.70
N ASP A 218 7.46 11.28 1.33
CA ASP A 218 8.70 10.62 0.92
C ASP A 218 8.62 9.96 -0.48
N GLY A 219 7.57 10.26 -1.24
CA GLY A 219 7.32 9.72 -2.59
C GLY A 219 5.97 10.19 -3.13
N MET A 220 5.51 9.75 -4.30
CA MET A 220 6.21 8.83 -5.18
C MET A 220 6.29 9.41 -6.59
N LYS A 221 5.17 9.41 -7.37
CA LYS A 221 5.22 9.68 -8.80
C LYS A 221 4.10 10.58 -9.26
N THR A 222 4.43 11.46 -10.21
CA THR A 222 3.49 12.31 -10.94
C THR A 222 3.26 11.79 -12.35
N GLY A 223 2.10 12.09 -12.91
CA GLY A 223 1.76 11.85 -14.31
C GLY A 223 1.01 13.03 -14.91
N PHE A 224 1.12 13.16 -16.23
CA PHE A 224 0.30 14.06 -17.04
C PHE A 224 0.30 13.59 -18.48
N THR A 225 -0.87 13.51 -19.07
CA THR A 225 -1.17 13.56 -20.51
C THR A 225 -2.51 14.30 -20.64
N ASP A 226 -2.84 14.76 -21.84
CA ASP A 226 -4.13 15.43 -22.05
C ASP A 226 -5.33 14.51 -21.69
N ALA A 227 -5.21 13.22 -21.95
CA ALA A 227 -6.23 12.23 -21.60
C ALA A 227 -6.31 11.97 -20.09
N ALA A 228 -5.13 11.82 -19.43
CA ALA A 228 -5.05 11.53 -17.99
C ALA A 228 -5.40 12.72 -17.10
N GLY A 229 -5.16 13.97 -17.56
CA GLY A 229 -5.09 15.12 -16.67
C GLY A 229 -3.88 15.05 -15.75
N TYR A 230 -3.85 15.87 -14.71
CA TYR A 230 -2.75 15.87 -13.74
C TYR A 230 -2.98 14.81 -12.67
N CYS A 231 -2.00 13.89 -12.54
CA CYS A 231 -2.03 12.76 -11.61
C CYS A 231 -0.88 12.86 -10.59
N LEU A 232 -1.12 12.47 -9.35
CA LEU A 232 -0.11 12.33 -8.30
C LEU A 232 -0.46 11.15 -7.40
N LEU A 233 0.45 10.20 -7.30
CA LEU A 233 0.49 9.21 -6.24
C LEU A 233 1.57 9.64 -5.25
N ALA A 234 1.17 9.91 -4.00
CA ALA A 234 2.09 10.27 -2.94
C ALA A 234 1.99 9.33 -1.74
N SER A 235 3.11 9.15 -1.05
CA SER A 235 3.21 8.45 0.22
C SER A 235 3.74 9.41 1.27
N ALA A 236 3.16 9.35 2.47
CA ALA A 236 3.60 10.12 3.62
C ALA A 236 3.68 9.22 4.85
N GLN A 237 4.71 9.43 5.69
CA GLN A 237 4.89 8.71 6.93
C GLN A 237 5.03 9.69 8.10
N ARG A 238 4.23 9.49 9.16
CA ARG A 238 4.26 10.31 10.36
C ARG A 238 4.46 9.44 11.60
N GLU A 239 5.11 10.01 12.63
CA GLU A 239 5.27 9.36 13.93
C GLU A 239 3.98 9.52 14.75
N PHE A 240 3.55 8.43 15.38
CA PHE A 240 2.42 8.36 16.29
C PHE A 240 2.82 7.58 17.55
N PRO A 241 2.08 7.68 18.67
CA PRO A 241 2.41 6.95 19.90
C PRO A 241 2.56 5.42 19.70
N ASN A 242 1.85 4.85 18.74
CA ASN A 242 1.89 3.41 18.40
C ASN A 242 2.95 3.06 17.36
N GLY A 243 3.80 4.00 16.95
CA GLY A 243 4.82 3.83 15.91
C GLY A 243 4.56 4.64 14.66
N LYS A 244 5.26 4.31 13.61
CA LYS A 244 5.14 4.99 12.31
C LYS A 244 3.87 4.57 11.60
N ARG A 245 3.11 5.55 11.13
CA ARG A 245 1.94 5.34 10.27
C ARG A 245 2.22 5.90 8.88
N ARG A 246 1.97 5.08 7.87
CA ARG A 246 2.12 5.46 6.46
C ARG A 246 0.76 5.51 5.78
N LEU A 247 0.47 6.62 5.13
CA LEU A 247 -0.66 6.77 4.24
C LEU A 247 -0.18 6.91 2.78
N MET A 248 -0.97 6.40 1.86
CA MET A 248 -0.78 6.58 0.43
C MET A 248 -2.03 7.23 -0.15
N ALA A 249 -1.84 8.34 -0.86
CA ALA A 249 -2.92 9.06 -1.53
C ALA A 249 -2.65 9.15 -3.03
N LEU A 250 -3.64 8.83 -3.82
CA LEU A 250 -3.63 8.96 -5.28
C LEU A 250 -4.77 9.88 -5.73
N VAL A 251 -4.43 10.81 -6.60
CA VAL A 251 -5.36 11.67 -7.32
C VAL A 251 -5.07 11.55 -8.81
N MET A 252 -6.12 11.37 -9.63
CA MET A 252 -6.03 11.34 -11.09
C MET A 252 -7.04 12.33 -11.69
N GLY A 253 -6.67 12.94 -12.81
CA GLY A 253 -7.54 13.86 -13.51
C GLY A 253 -7.79 15.20 -12.80
N ALA A 254 -6.80 15.73 -12.09
CA ALA A 254 -6.84 17.11 -11.60
C ALA A 254 -6.52 18.11 -12.72
N ASP A 255 -6.89 19.38 -12.53
CA ASP A 255 -6.82 20.40 -13.57
C ASP A 255 -5.42 21.02 -13.73
N SER A 256 -4.55 20.90 -12.73
CA SER A 256 -3.21 21.49 -12.76
C SER A 256 -2.22 20.76 -11.86
N MET A 257 -0.93 21.06 -12.08
CA MET A 257 0.16 20.60 -11.20
C MET A 257 -0.05 21.02 -9.73
N GLN A 258 -0.55 22.23 -9.53
CA GLN A 258 -0.84 22.77 -8.21
C GLN A 258 -2.05 22.06 -7.59
N SER A 259 -3.12 21.87 -8.37
CA SER A 259 -4.35 21.21 -7.93
C SER A 259 -4.07 19.79 -7.47
N ARG A 260 -3.40 18.92 -8.29
CA ARG A 260 -3.10 17.55 -7.86
C ARG A 260 -2.32 17.48 -6.55
N ALA A 261 -1.38 18.43 -6.32
CA ALA A 261 -0.63 18.48 -5.06
C ALA A 261 -1.52 18.90 -3.87
N ASN A 262 -2.36 19.91 -4.05
CA ASN A 262 -3.29 20.38 -3.02
C ASN A 262 -4.30 19.28 -2.65
N GLU A 263 -4.86 18.60 -3.64
CA GLU A 263 -5.87 17.57 -3.40
C GLU A 263 -5.29 16.33 -2.71
N VAL A 264 -4.09 15.90 -3.08
CA VAL A 264 -3.37 14.83 -2.36
C VAL A 264 -3.05 15.25 -0.93
N GLN A 265 -2.61 16.49 -0.71
CA GLN A 265 -2.32 16.98 0.64
C GLN A 265 -3.58 17.04 1.53
N LYS A 266 -4.74 17.43 0.97
CA LYS A 266 -6.03 17.37 1.68
C LYS A 266 -6.36 15.95 2.13
N LEU A 267 -6.22 14.96 1.22
CA LEU A 267 -6.47 13.54 1.54
C LEU A 267 -5.53 13.05 2.64
N LEU A 268 -4.22 13.28 2.52
CA LEU A 268 -3.24 12.85 3.52
C LEU A 268 -3.53 13.48 4.89
N ASN A 269 -3.75 14.79 4.94
CA ASN A 269 -4.04 15.48 6.20
C ASN A 269 -5.33 14.99 6.84
N TRP A 270 -6.38 14.81 6.05
CA TRP A 270 -7.63 14.24 6.55
C TRP A 270 -7.42 12.81 7.09
N GLY A 271 -6.75 11.93 6.35
CA GLY A 271 -6.50 10.56 6.80
C GLY A 271 -5.70 10.47 8.11
N PHE A 272 -4.70 11.34 8.28
CA PHE A 272 -3.93 11.40 9.53
C PHE A 272 -4.70 12.01 10.71
N THR A 273 -5.72 12.84 10.46
CA THR A 273 -6.47 13.52 11.50
C THR A 273 -7.82 12.91 11.84
N ALA A 274 -8.48 12.29 10.85
CA ALA A 274 -9.82 11.74 11.00
C ALA A 274 -9.84 10.29 11.54
N PHE A 275 -8.69 9.61 11.53
CA PHE A 275 -8.58 8.21 11.96
C PHE A 275 -7.46 8.02 12.97
N ASP A 276 -7.70 7.13 13.92
CA ASP A 276 -6.66 6.54 14.77
C ASP A 276 -6.18 5.22 14.15
N ASP A 277 -4.87 4.96 14.28
CA ASP A 277 -4.24 3.69 13.90
C ASP A 277 -4.05 2.86 15.15
N VAL A 278 -4.83 1.80 15.29
CA VAL A 278 -4.86 0.95 16.50
C VAL A 278 -4.12 -0.34 16.23
N ARG A 279 -3.03 -0.59 16.97
CA ARG A 279 -2.34 -1.87 16.92
C ARG A 279 -3.12 -2.91 17.74
N LEU A 280 -3.78 -3.83 17.05
CA LEU A 280 -4.59 -4.90 17.68
C LEU A 280 -3.75 -6.10 18.08
N VAL A 281 -2.72 -6.42 17.29
CA VAL A 281 -1.87 -7.59 17.48
C VAL A 281 -0.41 -7.18 17.38
N GLU A 282 0.38 -7.55 18.37
CA GLU A 282 1.83 -7.43 18.29
C GLU A 282 2.41 -8.64 17.54
N ALA A 283 3.43 -8.38 16.71
CA ALA A 283 4.10 -9.43 15.94
C ALA A 283 4.63 -10.58 16.84
N GLY A 284 4.25 -11.80 16.52
CA GLY A 284 4.70 -13.00 17.24
C GLY A 284 4.20 -13.15 18.67
N LYS A 285 3.31 -12.26 19.16
CA LYS A 285 2.74 -12.37 20.51
C LYS A 285 1.37 -13.01 20.50
N PRO A 286 1.03 -13.82 21.54
CA PRO A 286 -0.26 -14.45 21.65
C PRO A 286 -1.36 -13.42 21.99
N ILE A 287 -2.54 -13.64 21.43
CA ILE A 287 -3.77 -12.90 21.75
C ILE A 287 -4.54 -13.67 22.81
N GLY A 288 -4.64 -13.09 23.99
CA GLY A 288 -5.30 -13.73 25.14
C GLY A 288 -4.53 -14.92 25.70
N ALA A 289 -5.25 -15.79 26.41
CA ALA A 289 -4.67 -16.98 27.04
C ALA A 289 -4.33 -18.07 26.01
N PRO A 290 -3.28 -18.89 26.26
CA PRO A 290 -2.99 -20.06 25.43
C PRO A 290 -4.17 -21.02 25.34
N VAL A 291 -4.30 -21.68 24.20
CA VAL A 291 -5.45 -22.52 23.84
C VAL A 291 -5.09 -23.98 23.96
N PRO A 292 -5.97 -24.84 24.54
CA PRO A 292 -5.75 -26.28 24.65
C PRO A 292 -5.58 -26.93 23.25
N VAL A 293 -4.59 -27.83 23.14
CA VAL A 293 -4.36 -28.67 21.96
C VAL A 293 -4.44 -30.14 22.36
N TRP A 294 -5.21 -30.89 21.60
CA TRP A 294 -5.40 -32.33 21.80
C TRP A 294 -4.41 -33.15 20.96
N LYS A 295 -4.02 -34.31 21.49
CA LYS A 295 -3.09 -35.24 20.82
C LYS A 295 -1.72 -34.64 20.46
N GLY A 296 -1.38 -33.51 21.07
CA GLY A 296 -0.12 -32.77 20.86
C GLY A 296 0.93 -33.06 21.93
N LYS A 297 2.23 -32.85 21.56
CA LYS A 297 3.31 -32.83 22.55
C LYS A 297 3.20 -31.65 23.50
N LEU A 298 2.61 -30.55 23.05
CA LEU A 298 2.27 -29.39 23.87
C LEU A 298 0.77 -29.45 24.20
N ALA A 299 0.44 -29.22 25.46
CA ALA A 299 -0.93 -29.21 25.94
C ALA A 299 -1.72 -27.95 25.55
N GLN A 300 -1.00 -26.88 25.25
CA GLN A 300 -1.55 -25.57 24.89
C GLN A 300 -0.67 -24.89 23.86
N VAL A 301 -1.24 -23.97 23.09
CA VAL A 301 -0.52 -23.15 22.10
C VAL A 301 -1.03 -21.71 22.09
N GLY A 302 -0.12 -20.76 21.86
CA GLY A 302 -0.48 -19.36 21.62
C GLY A 302 -1.01 -19.16 20.22
N LEU A 303 -2.10 -18.40 20.09
CA LEU A 303 -2.63 -17.96 18.80
C LEU A 303 -2.35 -16.47 18.60
N GLY A 304 -1.97 -16.08 17.38
CA GLY A 304 -1.64 -14.69 17.05
C GLY A 304 -1.38 -14.50 15.56
N SER A 305 -0.51 -13.54 15.25
CA SER A 305 -0.01 -13.28 13.90
C SER A 305 1.50 -13.19 13.93
N ALA A 306 2.17 -13.62 12.84
CA ALA A 306 3.60 -13.40 12.67
C ALA A 306 3.94 -11.90 12.58
N ASP A 307 3.05 -11.11 11.98
CA ASP A 307 3.19 -9.67 11.81
C ASP A 307 2.30 -8.90 12.77
N ALA A 308 2.69 -7.66 13.09
CA ALA A 308 1.82 -6.73 13.80
C ALA A 308 0.62 -6.36 12.92
N ILE A 309 -0.56 -6.31 13.54
CA ILE A 309 -1.80 -6.00 12.83
C ILE A 309 -2.39 -4.71 13.39
N TYR A 310 -2.67 -3.80 12.47
CA TYR A 310 -3.27 -2.50 12.74
C TYR A 310 -4.65 -2.42 12.11
N VAL A 311 -5.50 -1.56 12.67
CA VAL A 311 -6.77 -1.14 12.07
C VAL A 311 -6.89 0.38 12.16
N ALA A 312 -7.36 0.98 11.07
CA ALA A 312 -7.72 2.38 11.05
C ALA A 312 -9.20 2.52 11.46
N VAL A 313 -9.46 3.33 12.47
CA VAL A 313 -10.80 3.59 13.00
C VAL A 313 -11.04 5.08 13.13
N PRO A 314 -12.30 5.55 13.09
CA PRO A 314 -12.59 6.95 13.33
C PRO A 314 -11.95 7.46 14.61
N LYS A 315 -11.50 8.71 14.60
CA LYS A 315 -10.81 9.35 15.72
C LYS A 315 -11.60 9.21 17.02
N GLY A 316 -10.93 8.70 18.08
CA GLY A 316 -11.53 8.48 19.40
C GLY A 316 -12.36 7.20 19.56
N GLU A 317 -12.42 6.35 18.52
CA GLU A 317 -13.09 5.03 18.60
C GLU A 317 -12.14 3.89 19.00
N GLY A 318 -10.83 4.14 19.00
CA GLY A 318 -9.81 3.10 19.24
C GLY A 318 -9.98 2.35 20.55
N ASP A 319 -10.27 3.05 21.66
CA ASP A 319 -10.44 2.46 23.00
C ASP A 319 -11.76 1.73 23.18
N ARG A 320 -12.68 1.84 22.21
CA ARG A 320 -14.03 1.26 22.28
C ARG A 320 -14.22 0.04 21.38
N LEU A 321 -13.14 -0.41 20.74
CA LEU A 321 -13.19 -1.59 19.90
C LEU A 321 -13.51 -2.85 20.71
N LYS A 322 -14.36 -3.69 20.13
CA LYS A 322 -14.65 -5.02 20.66
C LYS A 322 -13.97 -6.06 19.78
N THR A 323 -13.33 -7.02 20.41
CA THR A 323 -12.67 -8.12 19.71
C THR A 323 -13.29 -9.44 20.13
N GLN A 324 -13.50 -10.34 19.19
CA GLN A 324 -14.03 -11.68 19.41
C GLN A 324 -13.21 -12.69 18.62
N VAL A 325 -12.68 -13.70 19.34
CA VAL A 325 -11.99 -14.83 18.72
C VAL A 325 -13.02 -15.84 18.23
N GLU A 326 -12.97 -16.18 16.96
CA GLU A 326 -13.74 -17.27 16.35
C GLU A 326 -12.78 -18.34 15.85
N ARG A 327 -12.99 -19.57 16.29
CA ARG A 327 -12.19 -20.72 15.87
C ARG A 327 -13.00 -22.01 15.90
N THR A 328 -12.52 -23.03 15.20
CA THR A 328 -13.08 -24.37 15.26
C THR A 328 -12.37 -25.15 16.39
N ASP A 329 -13.11 -25.51 17.43
CA ASP A 329 -12.62 -26.39 18.49
C ASP A 329 -13.10 -27.83 18.26
N PRO A 330 -12.34 -28.84 18.73
CA PRO A 330 -11.04 -28.75 19.41
C PRO A 330 -9.86 -28.59 18.43
N LEU A 331 -8.79 -27.90 18.86
CA LEU A 331 -7.52 -27.93 18.14
C LEU A 331 -6.83 -29.27 18.35
N VAL A 332 -6.46 -29.95 17.27
CA VAL A 332 -5.85 -31.28 17.29
C VAL A 332 -4.52 -31.25 16.57
N ALA A 333 -3.46 -31.75 17.22
CA ALA A 333 -2.13 -31.87 16.61
C ALA A 333 -2.09 -32.97 15.52
N PRO A 334 -1.19 -32.84 14.48
CA PRO A 334 -0.13 -31.84 14.39
C PRO A 334 -0.65 -30.48 13.94
N LEU A 335 -0.04 -29.40 14.46
CA LEU A 335 -0.31 -28.03 14.02
C LEU A 335 1.03 -27.40 13.59
N ALA A 336 1.09 -26.91 12.38
CA ALA A 336 2.26 -26.21 11.87
C ALA A 336 2.31 -24.76 12.37
N LYS A 337 3.51 -24.22 12.64
CA LYS A 337 3.69 -22.79 12.86
C LYS A 337 3.13 -22.01 11.68
N GLY A 338 2.33 -20.98 11.93
CA GLY A 338 1.66 -20.18 10.91
C GLY A 338 0.36 -20.81 10.34
N GLN A 339 0.00 -22.02 10.78
CA GLN A 339 -1.27 -22.64 10.38
C GLN A 339 -2.44 -21.80 10.89
N ARG A 340 -3.35 -21.40 9.97
CA ARG A 340 -4.58 -20.70 10.32
C ARG A 340 -5.54 -21.64 11.06
N VAL A 341 -6.02 -21.20 12.23
CA VAL A 341 -6.93 -21.99 13.10
C VAL A 341 -8.16 -21.21 13.53
N GLY A 342 -8.28 -19.96 13.10
CA GLY A 342 -9.42 -19.13 13.46
C GLY A 342 -9.32 -17.73 12.87
N SER A 343 -10.10 -16.82 13.45
CA SER A 343 -10.08 -15.39 13.15
C SER A 343 -10.41 -14.57 14.40
N LEU A 344 -9.88 -13.34 14.41
CA LEU A 344 -10.26 -12.29 15.35
C LEU A 344 -11.20 -11.34 14.64
N LYS A 345 -12.45 -11.30 15.04
CA LYS A 345 -13.40 -10.28 14.60
C LYS A 345 -13.23 -9.02 15.41
N VAL A 346 -13.18 -7.89 14.73
CA VAL A 346 -13.06 -6.56 15.32
C VAL A 346 -14.29 -5.75 14.92
N THR A 347 -14.96 -5.20 15.92
CA THR A 347 -16.16 -4.37 15.71
C THR A 347 -16.06 -3.08 16.52
N THR A 348 -16.79 -2.06 16.07
CA THR A 348 -17.01 -0.84 16.86
C THR A 348 -17.87 -1.15 18.10
N ALA A 349 -18.00 -0.19 19.01
CA ALA A 349 -18.92 -0.27 20.14
C ALA A 349 -20.38 -0.51 19.70
N SER A 350 -20.78 0.03 18.54
CA SER A 350 -22.12 -0.15 17.94
C SER A 350 -22.32 -1.49 17.24
N GLY A 351 -21.28 -2.33 17.13
CA GLY A 351 -21.34 -3.63 16.46
C GLY A 351 -21.00 -3.60 14.95
N THR A 352 -20.61 -2.46 14.39
CA THR A 352 -20.17 -2.38 13.00
C THR A 352 -18.85 -3.14 12.82
N ALA A 353 -18.78 -4.05 11.86
CA ALA A 353 -17.56 -4.81 11.55
C ALA A 353 -16.49 -3.88 10.97
N ILE A 354 -15.28 -3.93 11.55
CA ILE A 354 -14.09 -3.20 11.11
C ILE A 354 -13.17 -4.12 10.32
N ALA A 355 -12.83 -5.28 10.91
CA ALA A 355 -11.90 -6.23 10.31
C ALA A 355 -12.16 -7.66 10.78
N THR A 356 -11.73 -8.62 9.98
CA THR A 356 -11.61 -10.03 10.35
C THR A 356 -10.19 -10.47 10.08
N ILE A 357 -9.44 -10.74 11.14
CA ILE A 357 -8.01 -11.01 11.12
C ILE A 357 -7.78 -12.51 11.27
N PRO A 358 -7.05 -13.18 10.36
CA PRO A 358 -6.71 -14.59 10.53
C PRO A 358 -5.84 -14.80 11.78
N LEU A 359 -6.22 -15.75 12.62
CA LEU A 359 -5.40 -16.22 13.74
C LEU A 359 -4.63 -17.47 13.35
N THR A 360 -3.34 -17.45 13.62
CA THR A 360 -2.41 -18.54 13.32
C THR A 360 -1.77 -19.10 14.58
N VAL A 361 -1.29 -20.32 14.48
CA VAL A 361 -0.49 -20.98 15.50
C VAL A 361 0.90 -20.34 15.53
N LEU A 362 1.34 -19.87 16.70
CA LEU A 362 2.62 -19.16 16.84
C LEU A 362 3.85 -20.08 16.92
N GLU A 363 3.64 -21.35 17.33
CA GLU A 363 4.68 -22.36 17.43
C GLU A 363 4.16 -23.71 16.90
N GLU A 364 5.07 -24.56 16.42
CA GLU A 364 4.71 -25.89 15.95
C GLU A 364 4.28 -26.78 17.12
N VAL A 365 3.20 -27.55 16.95
CA VAL A 365 2.76 -28.57 17.90
C VAL A 365 2.79 -29.94 17.24
N PRO A 366 3.89 -30.70 17.42
CA PRO A 366 4.01 -32.07 16.92
C PRO A 366 3.03 -33.00 17.61
N GLN A 367 2.69 -34.11 16.97
CA GLN A 367 1.85 -35.16 17.59
C GLN A 367 2.51 -35.77 18.83
N ALA A 368 1.70 -36.06 19.84
CA ALA A 368 2.10 -36.87 20.98
C ALA A 368 2.36 -38.33 20.57
N GLY A 369 3.04 -39.07 21.43
CA GLY A 369 3.23 -40.50 21.28
C GLY A 369 1.90 -41.28 21.35
N LEU A 370 1.92 -42.57 21.01
CA LEU A 370 0.73 -43.42 20.91
C LEU A 370 -0.15 -43.37 22.19
N PHE A 371 0.46 -43.45 23.38
CA PHE A 371 -0.27 -43.42 24.66
C PHE A 371 -0.95 -42.07 24.90
N GLY A 372 -0.29 -40.96 24.65
CA GLY A 372 -0.87 -39.62 24.82
C GLY A 372 -2.06 -39.39 23.88
N ARG A 373 -1.93 -39.84 22.61
CA ARG A 373 -3.01 -39.73 21.62
C ARG A 373 -4.24 -40.58 21.98
N ALA A 374 -4.03 -41.80 22.50
CA ALA A 374 -5.11 -42.69 22.96
C ALA A 374 -5.84 -42.09 24.16
N TRP A 375 -5.07 -41.54 25.12
CA TRP A 375 -5.63 -40.88 26.29
C TRP A 375 -6.49 -39.65 25.91
N ASP A 376 -5.98 -38.81 25.04
CA ASP A 376 -6.71 -37.65 24.57
C ASP A 376 -7.94 -38.02 23.72
N ALA A 377 -7.87 -39.12 22.95
CA ALA A 377 -9.03 -39.61 22.21
C ALA A 377 -10.18 -40.01 23.14
N ILE A 378 -9.87 -40.69 24.24
CA ILE A 378 -10.88 -41.06 25.29
C ILE A 378 -11.47 -39.80 25.92
N ARG A 379 -10.63 -38.82 26.29
CA ARG A 379 -11.08 -37.56 26.91
C ARG A 379 -11.94 -36.71 25.97
N LEU A 380 -11.64 -36.69 24.65
CA LEU A 380 -12.46 -36.01 23.65
C LEU A 380 -13.81 -36.68 23.42
N TRP A 381 -13.90 -38.01 23.62
CA TRP A 381 -15.16 -38.75 23.48
C TRP A 381 -16.12 -38.57 24.66
N ILE A 382 -15.56 -38.25 25.84
CA ILE A 382 -16.34 -38.05 27.09
C ILE A 382 -16.86 -36.58 27.21
N LYS A 383 -16.31 -35.63 26.41
CA LYS A 383 -16.73 -34.23 26.35
C LYS A 383 -17.83 -34.01 25.30
#